data_1bbd9719fb2692fb60cc1b89dc1d0d9a
#
_entry.id   1bbd9719fb2692fb60cc1b89dc1d0d9a
#
_cell.length_a   1.000
_cell.length_b   1.000
_cell.length_c   1.000
_cell.angle_alpha   90.00
_cell.angle_beta   90.00
_cell.angle_gamma   90.00
#
_symmetry.space_group_name_H-M   'P 1'
#
loop_
_entity.id
_entity.type
_entity.pdbx_description
1 polymer ?
#
loop_
_entity_poly.entity_id
_entity_poly.type
_entity_poly.pdbx_seq_one_letter_code
_entity_poly.pdbx_strand_id
1 'polypeptide(L)'
;MKRLAITVAAAALIFFAGYAALFIAPDESTMHAIQRVFYMHVALWSAMYTSLSIAFVANIAWLATRKMHWDWLGVSAVEVGVVSCTGGLATGVLWGKPAWGIWWTWDARLTTAFLLWLLYIAYLLLRGLLEDPQRRATLSAVFGIFAFLDAPLVYVSNRLWRTQHPAPVIFGGENAYLDPTMAKVLVVCIFALLPVMIMLLMDRYRLERMRHEVEELRLAAEERAADSNSVPTRSLA
;
A
#
# COMPACT_ATOMS: atom_id res chain seq x y z
N MET A 1 -21.60 16.15 -3.19
CA MET A 1 -22.28 15.28 -4.16
C MET A 1 -21.30 14.39 -4.95
N LYS A 2 -20.30 14.93 -5.68
CA LYS A 2 -19.37 14.12 -6.50
C LYS A 2 -18.63 13.03 -5.71
N ARG A 3 -18.13 13.35 -4.50
CA ARG A 3 -17.40 12.37 -3.66
C ARG A 3 -18.32 11.24 -3.20
N LEU A 4 -19.54 11.54 -2.76
CA LEU A 4 -20.50 10.50 -2.37
C LEU A 4 -20.82 9.56 -3.55
N ALA A 5 -21.02 10.10 -4.74
CA ALA A 5 -21.27 9.29 -5.93
C ALA A 5 -20.10 8.34 -6.26
N ILE A 6 -18.84 8.82 -6.15
CA ILE A 6 -17.65 8.01 -6.36
C ILE A 6 -17.55 6.91 -5.28
N THR A 7 -17.81 7.24 -4.02
CA THR A 7 -17.79 6.28 -2.91
C THR A 7 -18.84 5.19 -3.10
N VAL A 8 -20.06 5.56 -3.48
CA VAL A 8 -21.14 4.61 -3.75
C VAL A 8 -20.80 3.72 -4.94
N ALA A 9 -20.24 4.28 -6.01
CA ALA A 9 -19.82 3.51 -7.18
C ALA A 9 -18.68 2.52 -6.83
N ALA A 10 -17.69 2.95 -6.05
CA ALA A 10 -16.61 2.09 -5.59
C ALA A 10 -17.13 0.96 -4.68
N ALA A 11 -18.06 1.26 -3.76
CA ALA A 11 -18.69 0.25 -2.93
C ALA A 11 -19.50 -0.76 -3.75
N ALA A 12 -20.26 -0.29 -4.74
CA ALA A 12 -21.01 -1.16 -5.65
C ALA A 12 -20.08 -2.09 -6.47
N LEU A 13 -18.94 -1.56 -6.94
CA LEU A 13 -17.94 -2.35 -7.65
C LEU A 13 -17.31 -3.42 -6.76
N ILE A 14 -16.96 -3.10 -5.51
CA ILE A 14 -16.45 -4.09 -4.53
C ILE A 14 -17.49 -5.15 -4.24
N PHE A 15 -18.76 -4.75 -4.02
CA PHE A 15 -19.84 -5.71 -3.79
C PHE A 15 -20.04 -6.64 -5.00
N PHE A 16 -20.04 -6.09 -6.22
CA PHE A 16 -20.14 -6.88 -7.45
C PHE A 16 -18.94 -7.82 -7.62
N ALA A 17 -17.72 -7.36 -7.36
CA ALA A 17 -16.51 -8.17 -7.42
C ALA A 17 -16.56 -9.34 -6.41
N GLY A 18 -17.02 -9.08 -5.18
CA GLY A 18 -17.27 -10.11 -4.17
C GLY A 18 -18.32 -11.11 -4.60
N TYR A 19 -19.43 -10.65 -5.17
CA TYR A 19 -20.47 -11.51 -5.73
C TYR A 19 -19.92 -12.37 -6.88
N ALA A 20 -19.15 -11.78 -7.80
CA ALA A 20 -18.55 -12.50 -8.91
C ALA A 20 -17.55 -13.57 -8.45
N ALA A 21 -16.72 -13.26 -7.44
CA ALA A 21 -15.78 -14.20 -6.85
C ALA A 21 -16.47 -15.38 -6.12
N LEU A 22 -17.61 -15.10 -5.46
CA LEU A 22 -18.31 -16.12 -4.66
C LEU A 22 -19.31 -16.97 -5.45
N PHE A 23 -19.93 -16.42 -6.51
CA PHE A 23 -21.08 -17.04 -7.18
C PHE A 23 -20.92 -17.21 -8.70
N ILE A 24 -20.06 -16.43 -9.37
CA ILE A 24 -19.86 -16.52 -10.81
C ILE A 24 -18.61 -17.36 -11.14
N ALA A 25 -17.53 -17.21 -10.33
CA ALA A 25 -16.33 -17.99 -10.55
C ALA A 25 -16.61 -19.50 -10.43
N PRO A 26 -16.17 -20.32 -11.39
CA PRO A 26 -16.25 -21.76 -11.27
C PRO A 26 -15.36 -22.26 -10.14
N ASP A 27 -15.70 -23.43 -9.58
CA ASP A 27 -14.82 -24.10 -8.63
C ASP A 27 -13.56 -24.61 -9.36
N GLU A 28 -12.41 -24.42 -8.72
CA GLU A 28 -11.14 -24.96 -9.19
C GLU A 28 -11.08 -26.47 -8.94
N SER A 29 -10.47 -27.22 -9.86
CA SER A 29 -10.50 -28.69 -9.89
C SER A 29 -9.89 -29.35 -8.65
N THR A 30 -8.89 -28.71 -8.02
CA THR A 30 -8.13 -29.28 -6.88
C THR A 30 -8.57 -28.66 -5.56
N MET A 31 -8.76 -27.35 -5.51
CA MET A 31 -9.02 -26.58 -4.28
C MET A 31 -10.50 -26.23 -4.09
N HIS A 32 -11.34 -26.49 -5.10
CA HIS A 32 -12.78 -26.22 -5.06
C HIS A 32 -13.10 -24.78 -4.60
N ALA A 33 -14.06 -24.62 -3.70
CA ALA A 33 -14.49 -23.30 -3.21
C ALA A 33 -13.40 -22.52 -2.43
N ILE A 34 -12.36 -23.17 -1.93
CA ILE A 34 -11.23 -22.52 -1.22
C ILE A 34 -10.49 -21.55 -2.14
N GLN A 35 -10.45 -21.85 -3.44
CA GLN A 35 -9.85 -21.01 -4.47
C GLN A 35 -10.46 -19.59 -4.51
N ARG A 36 -11.68 -19.38 -4.01
CA ARG A 36 -12.36 -18.08 -4.08
C ARG A 36 -11.65 -16.96 -3.30
N VAL A 37 -10.88 -17.30 -2.26
CA VAL A 37 -10.02 -16.34 -1.54
C VAL A 37 -8.95 -15.73 -2.45
N PHE A 38 -8.50 -16.47 -3.46
CA PHE A 38 -7.51 -16.04 -4.45
C PHE A 38 -7.85 -14.70 -5.12
N TYR A 39 -9.10 -14.44 -5.47
CA TYR A 39 -9.49 -13.21 -6.18
C TYR A 39 -9.22 -11.96 -5.34
N MET A 40 -9.57 -11.99 -4.06
CA MET A 40 -9.28 -10.90 -3.14
C MET A 40 -7.79 -10.81 -2.83
N HIS A 41 -7.13 -11.95 -2.62
CA HIS A 41 -5.70 -12.05 -2.35
C HIS A 41 -4.88 -11.39 -3.46
N VAL A 42 -5.08 -11.77 -4.72
CA VAL A 42 -4.33 -11.21 -5.85
C VAL A 42 -4.66 -9.74 -6.10
N ALA A 43 -5.93 -9.33 -5.91
CA ALA A 43 -6.32 -7.93 -6.02
C ALA A 43 -5.61 -7.05 -4.96
N LEU A 44 -5.51 -7.51 -3.71
CA LEU A 44 -4.78 -6.82 -2.64
C LEU A 44 -3.29 -6.70 -2.94
N TRP A 45 -2.64 -7.76 -3.45
CA TRP A 45 -1.25 -7.68 -3.88
C TRP A 45 -1.06 -6.74 -5.06
N SER A 46 -1.99 -6.70 -6.01
CA SER A 46 -1.95 -5.75 -7.13
C SER A 46 -2.05 -4.30 -6.65
N ALA A 47 -2.93 -4.01 -5.69
CA ALA A 47 -3.05 -2.70 -5.05
C ALA A 47 -1.78 -2.34 -4.26
N MET A 48 -1.19 -3.28 -3.54
CA MET A 48 0.08 -3.10 -2.83
C MET A 48 1.20 -2.74 -3.79
N TYR A 49 1.43 -3.54 -4.86
CA TYR A 49 2.49 -3.26 -5.83
C TYR A 49 2.29 -1.89 -6.50
N THR A 50 1.06 -1.54 -6.87
CA THR A 50 0.75 -0.24 -7.46
C THR A 50 1.08 0.90 -6.48
N SER A 51 0.61 0.80 -5.23
CA SER A 51 0.85 1.83 -4.21
C SER A 51 2.34 1.98 -3.89
N LEU A 52 3.07 0.89 -3.68
CA LEU A 52 4.50 0.95 -3.38
C LEU A 52 5.34 1.43 -4.58
N SER A 53 4.91 1.15 -5.82
CA SER A 53 5.53 1.73 -7.02
C SER A 53 5.33 3.25 -7.09
N ILE A 54 4.13 3.74 -6.74
CA ILE A 54 3.88 5.19 -6.61
C ILE A 54 4.79 5.80 -5.54
N ALA A 55 4.91 5.14 -4.37
CA ALA A 55 5.80 5.58 -3.30
C ALA A 55 7.27 5.63 -3.75
N PHE A 56 7.74 4.60 -4.47
CA PHE A 56 9.10 4.54 -5.01
C PHE A 56 9.40 5.73 -5.93
N VAL A 57 8.51 5.99 -6.90
CA VAL A 57 8.65 7.14 -7.82
C VAL A 57 8.61 8.46 -7.06
N ALA A 58 7.69 8.61 -6.10
CA ALA A 58 7.56 9.80 -5.29
C ALA A 58 8.81 10.05 -4.42
N ASN A 59 9.40 9.01 -3.84
CA ASN A 59 10.65 9.10 -3.06
C ASN A 59 11.84 9.56 -3.93
N ILE A 60 11.97 9.02 -5.14
CA ILE A 60 12.98 9.49 -6.11
C ILE A 60 12.74 10.95 -6.48
N ALA A 61 11.50 11.31 -6.79
CA ALA A 61 11.13 12.68 -7.16
C ALA A 61 11.37 13.67 -5.99
N TRP A 62 11.13 13.25 -4.74
CA TRP A 62 11.51 14.03 -3.56
C TRP A 62 13.01 14.28 -3.50
N LEU A 63 13.84 13.26 -3.63
CA LEU A 63 15.30 13.39 -3.57
C LEU A 63 15.85 14.31 -4.68
N ALA A 64 15.23 14.27 -5.87
CA ALA A 64 15.62 15.07 -7.02
C ALA A 64 15.14 16.52 -6.94
N THR A 65 13.93 16.78 -6.41
CA THR A 65 13.28 18.10 -6.52
C THR A 65 13.14 18.85 -5.21
N ARG A 66 13.20 18.15 -4.08
CA ARG A 66 12.97 18.66 -2.72
C ARG A 66 11.61 19.33 -2.50
N LYS A 67 10.62 19.04 -3.34
CA LYS A 67 9.25 19.58 -3.24
C LYS A 67 8.39 18.71 -2.33
N MET A 68 7.86 19.27 -1.24
CA MET A 68 7.13 18.55 -0.18
C MET A 68 5.94 17.71 -0.68
N HIS A 69 5.29 18.10 -1.76
CA HIS A 69 4.18 17.31 -2.30
C HIS A 69 4.58 15.88 -2.71
N TRP A 70 5.85 15.64 -3.07
CA TRP A 70 6.35 14.29 -3.34
C TRP A 70 6.51 13.46 -2.07
N ASP A 71 6.93 14.08 -0.95
CA ASP A 71 6.97 13.41 0.34
C ASP A 71 5.56 13.02 0.82
N TRP A 72 4.58 13.94 0.70
CA TRP A 72 3.18 13.64 1.04
C TRP A 72 2.62 12.49 0.19
N LEU A 73 2.91 12.49 -1.11
CA LEU A 73 2.50 11.39 -2.00
C LEU A 73 3.18 10.08 -1.61
N GLY A 74 4.48 10.12 -1.32
CA GLY A 74 5.27 8.96 -0.94
C GLY A 74 4.73 8.27 0.31
N VAL A 75 4.55 9.03 1.41
CA VAL A 75 4.05 8.45 2.66
C VAL A 75 2.61 7.95 2.53
N SER A 76 1.75 8.70 1.83
CA SER A 76 0.36 8.29 1.61
C SER A 76 0.26 6.98 0.82
N ALA A 77 1.12 6.81 -0.18
CA ALA A 77 1.19 5.61 -0.97
C ALA A 77 1.76 4.43 -0.16
N VAL A 78 2.75 4.66 0.71
CA VAL A 78 3.25 3.62 1.64
C VAL A 78 2.16 3.15 2.58
N GLU A 79 1.38 4.04 3.18
CA GLU A 79 0.30 3.66 4.10
C GLU A 79 -0.76 2.79 3.42
N VAL A 80 -1.21 3.18 2.22
CA VAL A 80 -2.15 2.38 1.43
C VAL A 80 -1.53 1.04 1.01
N GLY A 81 -0.25 1.03 0.64
CA GLY A 81 0.52 -0.16 0.32
C GLY A 81 0.62 -1.13 1.49
N VAL A 82 0.91 -0.63 2.70
CA VAL A 82 0.99 -1.43 3.94
C VAL A 82 -0.36 -2.05 4.30
N VAL A 83 -1.46 -1.29 4.20
CA VAL A 83 -2.81 -1.83 4.45
C VAL A 83 -3.13 -2.94 3.45
N SER A 84 -2.84 -2.73 2.16
CA SER A 84 -3.05 -3.74 1.12
C SER A 84 -2.18 -4.98 1.33
N CYS A 85 -0.91 -4.81 1.72
CA CYS A 85 0.02 -5.88 2.06
C CYS A 85 -0.47 -6.71 3.26
N THR A 86 -0.95 -6.03 4.31
CA THR A 86 -1.53 -6.68 5.50
C THR A 86 -2.72 -7.55 5.11
N GLY A 87 -3.63 -7.03 4.28
CA GLY A 87 -4.75 -7.81 3.76
C GLY A 87 -4.30 -8.97 2.87
N GLY A 88 -3.27 -8.77 2.04
CA GLY A 88 -2.66 -9.81 1.22
C GLY A 88 -2.04 -10.93 2.07
N LEU A 89 -1.26 -10.60 3.09
CA LEU A 89 -0.69 -11.57 4.02
C LEU A 89 -1.79 -12.33 4.79
N ALA A 90 -2.79 -11.62 5.32
CA ALA A 90 -3.89 -12.24 6.07
C ALA A 90 -4.68 -13.23 5.21
N THR A 91 -5.06 -12.84 3.99
CA THR A 91 -5.76 -13.74 3.06
C THR A 91 -4.90 -14.92 2.62
N GLY A 92 -3.57 -14.72 2.48
CA GLY A 92 -2.61 -15.78 2.18
C GLY A 92 -2.52 -16.83 3.30
N VAL A 93 -2.46 -16.40 4.55
CA VAL A 93 -2.48 -17.29 5.73
C VAL A 93 -3.80 -18.08 5.81
N LEU A 94 -4.93 -17.39 5.62
CA LEU A 94 -6.27 -18.04 5.64
C LEU A 94 -6.42 -19.06 4.52
N TRP A 95 -5.85 -18.79 3.35
CA TRP A 95 -5.86 -19.71 2.23
C TRP A 95 -4.85 -20.88 2.39
N GLY A 96 -3.68 -20.61 2.97
CA GLY A 96 -2.61 -21.60 3.15
C GLY A 96 -3.02 -22.79 4.00
N LYS A 97 -3.79 -22.57 5.07
CA LYS A 97 -4.21 -23.67 5.95
C LYS A 97 -5.06 -24.74 5.25
N PRO A 98 -6.13 -24.42 4.53
CA PRO A 98 -6.90 -25.42 3.81
C PRO A 98 -6.17 -25.95 2.56
N ALA A 99 -5.32 -25.15 1.90
CA ALA A 99 -4.60 -25.55 0.70
C ALA A 99 -3.40 -26.48 0.98
N TRP A 100 -2.66 -26.22 2.06
CA TRP A 100 -1.39 -26.90 2.37
C TRP A 100 -1.37 -27.63 3.73
N GLY A 101 -2.44 -27.55 4.52
CA GLY A 101 -2.52 -28.14 5.86
C GLY A 101 -1.83 -27.33 6.97
N ILE A 102 -1.10 -26.28 6.63
CA ILE A 102 -0.34 -25.43 7.57
C ILE A 102 -0.66 -23.96 7.33
N TRP A 103 -0.57 -23.13 8.40
CA TRP A 103 -0.85 -21.70 8.30
C TRP A 103 0.23 -20.90 7.60
N TRP A 104 1.49 -21.29 7.79
CA TRP A 104 2.63 -20.55 7.28
C TRP A 104 3.83 -21.47 6.98
N THR A 105 4.49 -21.23 5.87
CA THR A 105 5.78 -21.81 5.53
C THR A 105 6.82 -20.71 5.45
N TRP A 106 8.03 -20.99 5.90
CA TRP A 106 9.16 -20.05 5.76
C TRP A 106 9.88 -20.25 4.42
N ASP A 107 9.13 -20.47 3.35
CA ASP A 107 9.71 -20.49 2.02
C ASP A 107 10.07 -19.08 1.54
N ALA A 108 10.84 -19.01 0.44
CA ALA A 108 11.38 -17.74 -0.03
C ALA A 108 10.31 -16.71 -0.35
N ARG A 109 9.16 -17.12 -0.93
CA ARG A 109 8.10 -16.18 -1.31
C ARG A 109 7.37 -15.59 -0.11
N LEU A 110 7.00 -16.43 0.86
CA LEU A 110 6.31 -15.96 2.05
C LEU A 110 7.25 -15.13 2.94
N THR A 111 8.52 -15.55 3.05
CA THR A 111 9.54 -14.83 3.83
C THR A 111 9.83 -13.45 3.25
N THR A 112 10.05 -13.33 1.95
CA THR A 112 10.28 -12.02 1.31
C THR A 112 9.02 -11.15 1.36
N ALA A 113 7.82 -11.71 1.18
CA ALA A 113 6.56 -10.97 1.33
C ALA A 113 6.37 -10.41 2.75
N PHE A 114 6.72 -11.18 3.78
CA PHE A 114 6.69 -10.73 5.17
C PHE A 114 7.78 -9.69 5.45
N LEU A 115 9.00 -9.88 4.89
CA LEU A 115 10.08 -8.90 5.00
C LEU A 115 9.69 -7.56 4.36
N LEU A 116 9.06 -7.57 3.17
CA LEU A 116 8.56 -6.36 2.53
C LEU A 116 7.60 -5.59 3.44
N TRP A 117 6.67 -6.29 4.08
CA TRP A 117 5.75 -5.70 5.04
C TRP A 117 6.48 -5.08 6.23
N LEU A 118 7.44 -5.80 6.83
CA LEU A 118 8.25 -5.30 7.95
C LEU A 118 9.07 -4.07 7.57
N LEU A 119 9.69 -4.05 6.38
CA LEU A 119 10.45 -2.90 5.89
C LEU A 119 9.56 -1.65 5.79
N TYR A 120 8.34 -1.78 5.27
CA TYR A 120 7.45 -0.62 5.18
C TYR A 120 6.79 -0.24 6.50
N ILE A 121 6.60 -1.17 7.44
CA ILE A 121 6.29 -0.82 8.84
C ILE A 121 7.46 -0.02 9.46
N ALA A 122 8.71 -0.46 9.27
CA ALA A 122 9.89 0.27 9.73
C ALA A 122 10.00 1.66 9.09
N TYR A 123 9.63 1.82 7.81
CA TYR A 123 9.52 3.12 7.16
C TYR A 123 8.57 4.07 7.91
N LEU A 124 7.38 3.59 8.27
CA LEU A 124 6.38 4.40 8.99
C LEU A 124 6.85 4.74 10.40
N LEU A 125 7.49 3.80 11.10
CA LEU A 125 8.06 4.03 12.43
C LEU A 125 9.21 5.06 12.38
N LEU A 126 10.12 4.95 11.40
CA LEU A 126 11.20 5.89 11.18
C LEU A 126 10.66 7.33 11.04
N ARG A 127 9.58 7.51 10.28
CA ARG A 127 8.94 8.82 10.13
C ARG A 127 8.42 9.38 11.45
N GLY A 128 7.91 8.54 12.33
CA GLY A 128 7.40 8.94 13.64
C GLY A 128 8.48 9.39 14.62
N LEU A 129 9.75 9.00 14.40
CA LEU A 129 10.88 9.35 15.26
C LEU A 129 11.58 10.65 14.88
N LEU A 130 11.25 11.25 13.74
CA LEU A 130 11.93 12.42 13.19
C LEU A 130 11.03 13.64 13.24
N GLU A 131 11.46 14.66 13.98
CA GLU A 131 10.72 15.91 14.15
C GLU A 131 10.90 16.86 12.95
N ASP A 132 12.16 17.03 12.49
CA ASP A 132 12.46 17.92 11.36
C ASP A 132 11.85 17.38 10.04
N PRO A 133 10.97 18.16 9.36
CA PRO A 133 10.26 17.70 8.17
C PRO A 133 11.17 17.35 6.99
N GLN A 134 12.26 18.11 6.79
CA GLN A 134 13.18 17.89 5.67
C GLN A 134 14.04 16.63 5.87
N ARG A 135 14.51 16.44 7.10
CA ARG A 135 15.26 15.25 7.51
C ARG A 135 14.39 14.00 7.46
N ARG A 136 13.16 14.11 7.97
CA ARG A 136 12.14 13.05 7.92
C ARG A 136 11.87 12.60 6.49
N ALA A 137 11.57 13.55 5.60
CA ALA A 137 11.30 13.27 4.19
C ALA A 137 12.52 12.62 3.48
N THR A 138 13.73 13.14 3.74
CA THR A 138 14.96 12.64 3.10
C THR A 138 15.31 11.22 3.55
N LEU A 139 15.34 10.96 4.86
CA LEU A 139 15.68 9.63 5.39
C LEU A 139 14.61 8.59 5.01
N SER A 140 13.34 8.98 5.06
CA SER A 140 12.25 8.11 4.64
C SER A 140 12.31 7.80 3.14
N ALA A 141 12.64 8.77 2.29
CA ALA A 141 12.77 8.54 0.87
C ALA A 141 13.89 7.55 0.55
N VAL A 142 15.08 7.72 1.16
CA VAL A 142 16.20 6.79 0.99
C VAL A 142 15.81 5.38 1.45
N PHE A 143 15.23 5.28 2.66
CA PHE A 143 14.80 4.00 3.20
C PHE A 143 13.69 3.35 2.35
N GLY A 144 12.71 4.14 1.88
CA GLY A 144 11.61 3.64 1.04
C GLY A 144 12.07 3.14 -0.33
N ILE A 145 13.10 3.78 -0.94
CA ILE A 145 13.74 3.28 -2.15
C ILE A 145 14.44 1.94 -1.88
N PHE A 146 15.20 1.85 -0.78
CA PHE A 146 15.84 0.60 -0.38
C PHE A 146 14.81 -0.52 -0.13
N ALA A 147 13.75 -0.24 0.62
CA ALA A 147 12.70 -1.21 0.91
C ALA A 147 12.02 -1.73 -0.37
N PHE A 148 11.87 -0.88 -1.39
CA PHE A 148 11.24 -1.28 -2.65
C PHE A 148 12.03 -2.33 -3.43
N LEU A 149 13.33 -2.48 -3.19
CA LEU A 149 14.15 -3.52 -3.85
C LEU A 149 13.67 -4.94 -3.52
N ASP A 150 12.99 -5.12 -2.40
CA ASP A 150 12.40 -6.41 -2.02
C ASP A 150 11.10 -6.72 -2.80
N ALA A 151 10.37 -5.72 -3.30
CA ALA A 151 9.12 -5.93 -4.03
C ALA A 151 9.30 -6.78 -5.32
N PRO A 152 10.27 -6.50 -6.23
CA PRO A 152 10.60 -7.41 -7.33
C PRO A 152 11.04 -8.79 -6.84
N LEU A 153 11.79 -8.87 -5.72
CA LEU A 153 12.28 -10.12 -5.17
C LEU A 153 11.11 -11.03 -4.73
N VAL A 154 10.10 -10.47 -4.05
CA VAL A 154 8.85 -11.20 -3.75
C VAL A 154 8.24 -11.79 -5.01
N TYR A 155 8.19 -11.01 -6.10
CA TYR A 155 7.57 -11.45 -7.35
C TYR A 155 8.34 -12.61 -8.00
N VAL A 156 9.69 -12.54 -8.06
CA VAL A 156 10.52 -13.53 -8.74
C VAL A 156 10.96 -14.71 -7.84
N SER A 157 10.67 -14.64 -6.54
CA SER A 157 11.13 -15.61 -5.55
C SER A 157 10.78 -17.07 -5.90
N ASN A 158 9.58 -17.30 -6.44
CA ASN A 158 9.12 -18.63 -6.85
C ASN A 158 9.79 -19.15 -8.15
N ARG A 159 10.53 -18.31 -8.87
CA ARG A 159 11.36 -18.72 -10.02
C ARG A 159 12.80 -19.02 -9.61
N LEU A 160 13.28 -18.32 -8.57
CA LEU A 160 14.66 -18.45 -8.07
C LEU A 160 14.79 -19.56 -7.03
N TRP A 161 13.74 -19.82 -6.25
CA TRP A 161 13.76 -20.82 -5.17
C TRP A 161 12.53 -21.73 -5.24
N ARG A 162 12.66 -22.90 -4.63
CA ARG A 162 11.51 -23.79 -4.42
C ARG A 162 10.58 -23.19 -3.37
N THR A 163 9.29 -23.14 -3.68
CA THR A 163 8.22 -22.64 -2.79
C THR A 163 6.97 -23.48 -2.99
N GLN A 164 6.12 -23.58 -1.98
CA GLN A 164 4.80 -24.21 -2.12
C GLN A 164 3.79 -23.26 -2.79
N HIS A 165 4.11 -21.97 -2.84
CA HIS A 165 3.22 -20.98 -3.45
C HIS A 165 3.13 -21.21 -4.97
N PRO A 166 1.91 -21.24 -5.56
CA PRO A 166 1.73 -21.38 -7.01
C PRO A 166 2.45 -20.29 -7.81
N ALA A 167 2.72 -20.59 -9.08
CA ALA A 167 3.27 -19.61 -10.00
C ALA A 167 2.34 -18.39 -10.11
N PRO A 168 2.90 -17.16 -10.29
CA PRO A 168 2.10 -15.97 -10.48
C PRO A 168 1.20 -16.10 -11.71
N VAL A 169 -0.09 -15.82 -11.57
CA VAL A 169 -1.05 -15.85 -12.69
C VAL A 169 -0.95 -14.61 -13.58
N ILE A 170 -0.44 -13.50 -13.06
CA ILE A 170 -0.16 -12.28 -13.79
C ILE A 170 1.31 -12.32 -14.21
N PHE A 171 1.58 -12.26 -15.51
CA PHE A 171 2.93 -12.41 -16.09
C PHE A 171 3.67 -13.71 -15.71
N GLY A 172 2.91 -14.78 -15.38
CA GLY A 172 3.48 -16.05 -14.90
C GLY A 172 4.10 -16.94 -15.97
N GLY A 173 3.93 -16.62 -17.26
CA GLY A 173 4.40 -17.44 -18.39
C GLY A 173 3.47 -18.62 -18.72
N GLU A 174 4.00 -19.61 -19.42
CA GLU A 174 3.23 -20.77 -19.94
C GLU A 174 2.54 -21.62 -18.86
N ASN A 175 3.04 -21.59 -17.62
CA ASN A 175 2.47 -22.33 -16.48
C ASN A 175 1.40 -21.54 -15.71
N ALA A 176 1.03 -20.36 -16.16
CA ALA A 176 0.07 -19.47 -15.50
C ALA A 176 -1.35 -19.63 -16.08
N TYR A 177 -1.75 -20.86 -16.41
CA TYR A 177 -3.09 -21.11 -16.94
C TYR A 177 -4.16 -20.86 -15.87
N LEU A 178 -5.14 -20.04 -16.24
CA LEU A 178 -6.35 -19.80 -15.45
C LEU A 178 -7.56 -19.97 -16.40
N ASP A 179 -8.60 -20.64 -15.92
CA ASP A 179 -9.86 -20.73 -16.68
C ASP A 179 -10.31 -19.34 -17.16
N PRO A 180 -10.82 -19.16 -18.38
CA PRO A 180 -11.20 -17.86 -18.91
C PRO A 180 -12.22 -17.10 -18.05
N THR A 181 -13.16 -17.80 -17.37
CA THR A 181 -14.13 -17.19 -16.47
C THR A 181 -13.44 -16.74 -15.19
N MET A 182 -12.57 -17.56 -14.63
CA MET A 182 -11.74 -17.20 -13.47
C MET A 182 -10.87 -15.97 -13.76
N ALA A 183 -10.24 -15.92 -14.95
CA ALA A 183 -9.45 -14.78 -15.38
C ALA A 183 -10.27 -13.49 -15.45
N LYS A 184 -11.48 -13.53 -16.00
CA LYS A 184 -12.39 -12.38 -16.05
C LYS A 184 -12.78 -11.90 -14.63
N VAL A 185 -13.12 -12.83 -13.74
CA VAL A 185 -13.47 -12.51 -12.35
C VAL A 185 -12.27 -11.87 -11.64
N LEU A 186 -11.05 -12.39 -11.83
CA LEU A 186 -9.84 -11.81 -11.27
C LEU A 186 -9.63 -10.37 -11.75
N VAL A 187 -9.77 -10.12 -13.04
CA VAL A 187 -9.67 -8.77 -13.63
C VAL A 187 -10.70 -7.83 -12.98
N VAL A 188 -11.95 -8.27 -12.85
CA VAL A 188 -13.01 -7.50 -12.18
C VAL A 188 -12.62 -7.16 -10.74
N CYS A 189 -12.08 -8.13 -9.97
CA CYS A 189 -11.66 -7.89 -8.59
C CYS A 189 -10.50 -6.88 -8.49
N ILE A 190 -9.50 -6.97 -9.37
CA ILE A 190 -8.38 -6.02 -9.43
C ILE A 190 -8.90 -4.62 -9.73
N PHE A 191 -9.72 -4.47 -10.78
CA PHE A 191 -10.25 -3.16 -11.18
C PHE A 191 -11.29 -2.59 -10.20
N ALA A 192 -11.98 -3.42 -9.44
CA ALA A 192 -12.88 -2.95 -8.39
C ALA A 192 -12.12 -2.37 -7.17
N LEU A 193 -10.91 -2.86 -6.89
CA LEU A 193 -10.10 -2.36 -5.77
C LEU A 193 -9.35 -1.06 -6.11
N LEU A 194 -9.05 -0.81 -7.39
CA LEU A 194 -8.33 0.41 -7.82
C LEU A 194 -9.00 1.73 -7.41
N PRO A 195 -10.31 1.96 -7.62
CA PRO A 195 -10.97 3.18 -7.16
C PRO A 195 -10.86 3.39 -5.65
N VAL A 196 -10.98 2.32 -4.87
CA VAL A 196 -10.83 2.36 -3.40
C VAL A 196 -9.40 2.76 -3.04
N MET A 197 -8.41 2.14 -3.66
CA MET A 197 -7.00 2.49 -3.48
C MET A 197 -6.74 3.96 -3.82
N ILE A 198 -7.24 4.45 -4.95
CA ILE A 198 -7.08 5.86 -5.37
C ILE A 198 -7.76 6.80 -4.37
N MET A 199 -8.97 6.49 -3.91
CA MET A 199 -9.68 7.28 -2.92
C MET A 199 -8.91 7.38 -1.61
N LEU A 200 -8.43 6.25 -1.09
CA LEU A 200 -7.62 6.21 0.12
C LEU A 200 -6.32 7.02 -0.05
N LEU A 201 -5.64 6.85 -1.18
CA LEU A 201 -4.43 7.59 -1.49
C LEU A 201 -4.67 9.10 -1.53
N MET A 202 -5.74 9.54 -2.20
CA MET A 202 -6.10 10.96 -2.27
C MET A 202 -6.47 11.54 -0.91
N ASP A 203 -7.18 10.77 -0.07
CA ASP A 203 -7.57 11.20 1.26
C ASP A 203 -6.34 11.29 2.19
N ARG A 204 -5.44 10.31 2.15
CA ARG A 204 -4.20 10.34 2.90
C ARG A 204 -3.29 11.48 2.45
N TYR A 205 -3.16 11.70 1.14
CA TYR A 205 -2.41 12.82 0.59
C TYR A 205 -2.94 14.18 1.08
N ARG A 206 -4.28 14.36 1.09
CA ARG A 206 -4.90 15.59 1.61
C ARG A 206 -4.65 15.78 3.10
N LEU A 207 -4.73 14.72 3.88
CA LEU A 207 -4.45 14.74 5.32
C LEU A 207 -3.00 15.11 5.62
N GLU A 208 -2.03 14.54 4.90
CA GLU A 208 -0.61 14.89 5.07
C GLU A 208 -0.33 16.35 4.66
N ARG A 209 -0.93 16.82 3.59
CA ARG A 209 -0.85 18.22 3.19
C ARG A 209 -1.42 19.14 4.28
N MET A 210 -2.64 18.88 4.77
CA MET A 210 -3.25 19.70 5.84
C MET A 210 -2.44 19.66 7.13
N ARG A 211 -1.87 18.52 7.48
CA ARG A 211 -0.99 18.37 8.64
C ARG A 211 0.23 19.29 8.55
N HIS A 212 0.83 19.35 7.37
CA HIS A 212 1.97 20.25 7.12
C HIS A 212 1.57 21.73 7.19
N GLU A 213 0.44 22.11 6.56
CA GLU A 213 -0.09 23.48 6.62
C GLU A 213 -0.39 23.92 8.07
N VAL A 214 -0.97 23.04 8.89
CA VAL A 214 -1.24 23.31 10.31
C VAL A 214 0.05 23.50 11.10
N GLU A 215 1.07 22.67 10.85
CA GLU A 215 2.37 22.79 11.55
C GLU A 215 3.10 24.10 11.17
N GLU A 216 3.08 24.50 9.90
CA GLU A 216 3.64 25.79 9.48
C GLU A 216 2.93 26.98 10.17
N LEU A 217 1.59 26.95 10.24
CA LEU A 217 0.80 27.99 10.92
C LEU A 217 1.10 28.04 12.41
N ARG A 218 1.28 26.89 13.05
CA ARG A 218 1.64 26.79 14.46
C ARG A 218 3.02 27.43 14.74
N LEU A 219 4.04 27.07 13.96
CA LEU A 219 5.38 27.64 14.10
C LEU A 219 5.36 29.16 13.91
N ALA A 220 4.67 29.64 12.86
CA ALA A 220 4.51 31.08 12.63
C ALA A 220 3.78 31.81 13.76
N ALA A 221 2.83 31.18 14.44
CA ALA A 221 2.15 31.75 15.58
C ALA A 221 3.06 31.79 16.82
N GLU A 222 3.84 30.77 17.04
CA GLU A 222 4.83 30.70 18.16
C GLU A 222 5.92 31.77 17.98
N GLU A 223 6.45 31.97 16.76
CA GLU A 223 7.40 33.02 16.44
C GLU A 223 6.84 34.42 16.74
N ARG A 224 5.60 34.71 16.28
CA ARG A 224 4.95 36.01 16.54
C ARG A 224 4.73 36.25 18.03
N ALA A 225 4.36 35.21 18.80
CA ALA A 225 4.18 35.32 20.24
C ALA A 225 5.51 35.62 20.95
N ALA A 226 6.61 34.99 20.53
CA ALA A 226 7.95 35.24 21.04
C ALA A 226 8.39 36.68 20.73
N ASP A 227 8.17 37.18 19.54
CA ASP A 227 8.51 38.55 19.16
C ASP A 227 7.72 39.59 19.95
N SER A 228 6.43 39.35 20.19
CA SER A 228 5.58 40.27 20.99
C SER A 228 6.03 40.38 22.46
N ASN A 229 6.57 39.28 23.01
CA ASN A 229 7.11 39.25 24.38
C ASN A 229 8.50 39.87 24.52
N SER A 230 9.23 40.01 23.39
CA SER A 230 10.59 40.56 23.35
C SER A 230 10.63 42.11 23.25
N VAL A 231 9.50 42.77 22.96
CA VAL A 231 9.44 44.24 22.89
C VAL A 231 9.49 44.81 24.31
N PRO A 232 10.57 45.56 24.70
CA PRO A 232 10.66 46.14 26.03
C PRO A 232 9.53 47.15 26.19
N THR A 233 8.73 47.02 27.27
CA THR A 233 7.86 48.11 27.72
C THR A 233 8.71 49.35 27.94
N ARG A 234 8.67 50.32 26.99
CA ARG A 234 9.22 51.64 27.20
C ARG A 234 8.58 52.17 28.48
N SER A 235 9.34 52.21 29.59
CA SER A 235 8.94 52.90 30.80
C SER A 235 8.76 54.36 30.46
N LEU A 236 7.52 54.82 30.46
CA LEU A 236 7.19 56.22 30.49
C LEU A 236 7.63 56.72 31.87
N ALA A 237 8.83 57.30 31.94
CA ALA A 237 9.30 58.12 33.04
C ALA A 237 9.04 59.58 32.68
#